data_2f4f06eab74081e60ad06f5ac2b4d133
#
_entry.id   2f4f06eab74081e60ad06f5ac2b4d133
#
_cell.length_a   1.000
_cell.length_b   1.000
_cell.length_c   1.000
_cell.angle_alpha   90.00
_cell.angle_beta   90.00
_cell.angle_gamma   90.00
#
_symmetry.space_group_name_H-M   'P 1'
#
loop_
_entity.id
_entity.type
_entity.pdbx_description
1 polymer ?
#
loop_
_entity_poly.entity_id
_entity_poly.type
_entity_poly.pdbx_seq_one_letter_code
_entity_poly.pdbx_strand_id
1 'polypeptide(L)'
;RRSSDLTAYDKYMIYAIRGAAFDYLLKPIDKKELEGIIDRFMKKAEESAAASLVIPPRVYSAGEHTFMISTPINDLRILRSIDIGFFRYNSDRKLWEVVLNNQLPLLLKKNTTADHIKGYDSCFVQIHQSYIININYLMMIKENRCVMFPPFENITELQVSKKFRKELQDRFYLL
;
A
#
# COMPACT_ATOMS: atom_id res chain seq x y z
N ARG A 1 -22.20 -42.05 4.30
CA ARG A 1 -20.96 -41.37 3.86
C ARG A 1 -21.22 -39.88 3.88
N ARG A 2 -20.75 -39.23 4.90
CA ARG A 2 -20.81 -37.78 5.02
C ARG A 2 -19.52 -37.23 4.41
N SER A 3 -19.66 -36.60 3.27
CA SER A 3 -18.60 -35.82 2.68
C SER A 3 -18.61 -34.41 3.32
N SER A 4 -17.48 -34.02 3.78
CA SER A 4 -17.16 -32.88 4.62
C SER A 4 -17.43 -31.53 3.97
N ASP A 5 -18.38 -30.79 4.51
CA ASP A 5 -18.60 -29.35 4.21
C ASP A 5 -17.63 -28.42 4.98
N LEU A 6 -16.43 -28.90 5.26
CA LEU A 6 -15.39 -28.16 6.01
C LEU A 6 -14.60 -27.14 5.17
N THR A 7 -14.82 -27.07 3.86
CA THR A 7 -13.96 -26.29 2.95
C THR A 7 -14.35 -24.81 2.76
N ALA A 8 -15.53 -24.38 3.17
CA ALA A 8 -15.96 -22.99 3.01
C ALA A 8 -15.39 -22.06 4.11
N TYR A 9 -15.21 -22.57 5.32
CA TYR A 9 -14.75 -21.79 6.47
C TYR A 9 -13.23 -21.55 6.45
N ASP A 10 -12.45 -22.51 5.98
CA ASP A 10 -10.99 -22.41 5.95
C ASP A 10 -10.47 -21.32 4.99
N LYS A 11 -11.19 -21.05 3.91
CA LYS A 11 -10.82 -19.96 2.98
C LYS A 11 -10.86 -18.58 3.64
N TYR A 12 -11.91 -18.29 4.41
CA TYR A 12 -12.06 -17.00 5.08
C TYR A 12 -11.07 -16.83 6.22
N MET A 13 -10.71 -17.91 6.92
CA MET A 13 -9.69 -17.91 7.97
C MET A 13 -8.30 -17.54 7.41
N ILE A 14 -7.94 -18.10 6.26
CA ILE A 14 -6.68 -17.78 5.57
C ILE A 14 -6.63 -16.30 5.14
N TYR A 15 -7.74 -15.75 4.65
CA TYR A 15 -7.82 -14.33 4.29
C TYR A 15 -7.71 -13.41 5.51
N ALA A 16 -8.34 -13.77 6.63
CA ALA A 16 -8.24 -13.02 7.89
C ALA A 16 -6.80 -13.01 8.42
N ILE A 17 -6.11 -14.15 8.41
CA ILE A 17 -4.70 -14.27 8.83
C ILE A 17 -3.78 -13.46 7.92
N ARG A 18 -3.98 -13.52 6.60
CA ARG A 18 -3.19 -12.76 5.61
C ARG A 18 -3.47 -11.25 5.65
N GLY A 19 -4.70 -10.87 6.04
CA GLY A 19 -5.11 -9.47 6.23
C GLY A 19 -4.67 -8.85 7.55
N ALA A 20 -3.82 -9.52 8.34
CA ALA A 20 -3.42 -9.10 9.69
C ALA A 20 -4.61 -8.78 10.61
N ALA A 21 -5.74 -9.50 10.46
CA ALA A 21 -6.86 -9.40 11.36
C ALA A 21 -6.42 -9.77 12.79
N PHE A 22 -6.86 -8.99 13.76
CA PHE A 22 -6.53 -9.25 15.17
C PHE A 22 -7.13 -10.56 15.65
N ASP A 23 -8.36 -10.85 15.23
CA ASP A 23 -9.11 -12.08 15.53
C ASP A 23 -10.28 -12.23 14.56
N TYR A 24 -11.03 -13.32 14.62
CA TYR A 24 -12.21 -13.56 13.79
C TYR A 24 -13.32 -14.23 14.58
N LEU A 25 -14.57 -14.00 14.16
CA LEU A 25 -15.76 -14.58 14.76
C LEU A 25 -16.56 -15.34 13.71
N LEU A 26 -17.04 -16.53 14.06
CA LEU A 26 -17.96 -17.30 13.24
C LEU A 26 -19.41 -16.85 13.49
N LYS A 27 -20.23 -16.85 12.46
CA LYS A 27 -21.68 -16.64 12.59
C LYS A 27 -22.39 -17.98 12.87
N PRO A 28 -23.34 -18.04 13.81
CA PRO A 28 -23.85 -16.97 14.66
C PRO A 28 -22.83 -16.54 15.73
N ILE A 29 -22.73 -15.21 15.96
CA ILE A 29 -21.74 -14.64 16.88
C ILE A 29 -22.10 -15.02 18.31
N ASP A 30 -21.20 -15.72 19.01
CA ASP A 30 -21.30 -15.98 20.43
C ASP A 30 -20.85 -14.75 21.23
N LYS A 31 -21.71 -14.32 22.16
CA LYS A 31 -21.46 -13.12 22.96
C LYS A 31 -20.20 -13.25 23.84
N LYS A 32 -19.96 -14.43 24.41
CA LYS A 32 -18.78 -14.69 25.25
C LYS A 32 -17.49 -14.68 24.44
N GLU A 33 -17.54 -15.21 23.23
CA GLU A 33 -16.41 -15.21 22.31
C GLU A 33 -16.05 -13.78 21.89
N LEU A 34 -17.07 -12.95 21.59
CA LEU A 34 -16.88 -11.54 21.27
C LEU A 34 -16.29 -10.77 22.48
N GLU A 35 -16.82 -10.97 23.69
CA GLU A 35 -16.29 -10.36 24.91
C GLU A 35 -14.82 -10.73 25.13
N GLY A 36 -14.46 -12.02 24.93
CA GLY A 36 -13.08 -12.46 25.05
C GLY A 36 -12.12 -11.85 24.02
N ILE A 37 -12.60 -11.56 22.81
CA ILE A 37 -11.79 -10.85 21.79
C ILE A 37 -11.62 -9.39 22.16
N ILE A 38 -12.68 -8.73 22.66
CA ILE A 38 -12.62 -7.34 23.10
C ILE A 38 -11.64 -7.19 24.27
N ASP A 39 -11.69 -8.09 25.25
CA ASP A 39 -10.76 -8.06 26.39
C ASP A 39 -9.30 -8.23 25.94
N ARG A 40 -9.03 -9.16 25.02
CA ARG A 40 -7.67 -9.32 24.43
C ARG A 40 -7.21 -8.08 23.67
N PHE A 41 -8.13 -7.45 22.93
CA PHE A 41 -7.84 -6.22 22.20
C PHE A 41 -7.53 -5.06 23.15
N MET A 42 -8.36 -4.87 24.19
CA MET A 42 -8.16 -3.82 25.20
C MET A 42 -6.84 -4.02 25.94
N LYS A 43 -6.54 -5.24 26.38
CA LYS A 43 -5.28 -5.56 27.04
C LYS A 43 -4.06 -5.27 26.18
N LYS A 44 -4.11 -5.66 24.90
CA LYS A 44 -3.05 -5.37 23.94
C LYS A 44 -2.94 -3.86 23.64
N ALA A 45 -4.05 -3.15 23.61
CA ALA A 45 -4.07 -1.70 23.47
C ALA A 45 -3.49 -1.00 24.71
N GLU A 46 -3.77 -1.49 25.92
CA GLU A 46 -3.19 -0.99 27.15
C GLU A 46 -1.69 -1.27 27.26
N GLU A 47 -1.23 -2.47 26.90
CA GLU A 47 0.19 -2.82 26.79
C GLU A 47 0.90 -1.93 25.77
N SER A 48 0.24 -1.65 24.64
CA SER A 48 0.74 -0.72 23.61
C SER A 48 0.68 0.74 24.08
N ALA A 49 -0.32 1.13 24.88
CA ALA A 49 -0.45 2.48 25.44
C ALA A 49 0.52 2.72 26.60
N ALA A 50 0.78 1.72 27.45
CA ALA A 50 1.80 1.80 28.50
C ALA A 50 3.22 1.93 27.92
N ALA A 51 3.47 1.35 26.74
CA ALA A 51 4.68 1.61 25.95
C ALA A 51 4.67 2.97 25.25
N SER A 52 3.51 3.66 25.20
CA SER A 52 3.29 4.89 24.41
C SER A 52 3.34 6.20 25.22
N LEU A 53 3.71 6.18 26.49
CA LEU A 53 3.93 7.41 27.29
C LEU A 53 5.35 7.99 27.15
N VAL A 54 6.22 7.31 26.48
CA VAL A 54 7.37 7.89 25.81
C VAL A 54 7.02 7.80 24.33
N ILE A 55 6.60 8.90 23.70
CA ILE A 55 6.72 9.02 22.26
C ILE A 55 8.24 8.94 22.02
N PRO A 56 8.81 7.76 21.68
CA PRO A 56 10.16 7.75 21.20
C PRO A 56 10.13 8.71 20.00
N PRO A 57 11.12 9.58 19.81
CA PRO A 57 11.28 10.23 18.54
C PRO A 57 11.14 9.09 17.53
N ARG A 58 10.13 9.16 16.61
CA ARG A 58 9.86 8.09 15.65
C ARG A 58 11.21 7.73 15.06
N VAL A 59 11.78 6.62 15.53
CA VAL A 59 12.97 6.05 14.93
C VAL A 59 12.44 5.53 13.60
N TYR A 60 12.57 6.37 12.58
CA TYR A 60 12.31 5.93 11.20
C TYR A 60 13.27 4.77 10.97
N SER A 61 12.72 3.57 10.80
CA SER A 61 13.50 2.39 10.46
C SER A 61 14.34 2.78 9.25
N ALA A 62 15.62 2.47 9.28
CA ALA A 62 16.50 2.69 8.13
C ALA A 62 15.87 1.99 6.92
N GLY A 63 15.29 2.76 5.99
CA GLY A 63 14.51 2.26 4.85
C GLY A 63 13.08 2.81 4.72
N GLU A 64 12.50 3.43 5.76
CA GLU A 64 11.22 4.14 5.63
C GLU A 64 11.48 5.61 5.27
N HIS A 65 11.41 5.89 3.98
CA HIS A 65 11.48 7.28 3.53
C HIS A 65 10.11 7.94 3.73
N THR A 66 10.12 9.01 4.50
CA THR A 66 8.95 9.85 4.77
C THR A 66 9.17 11.19 4.12
N PHE A 67 8.18 11.69 3.43
CA PHE A 67 8.23 12.99 2.78
C PHE A 67 6.91 13.73 2.91
N MET A 68 6.97 15.03 2.72
CA MET A 68 5.81 15.90 2.81
C MET A 68 5.36 16.30 1.41
N ILE A 69 4.08 16.10 1.10
CA ILE A 69 3.45 16.58 -0.12
C ILE A 69 2.59 17.80 0.18
N SER A 70 2.45 18.67 -0.80
CA SER A 70 1.47 19.76 -0.77
C SER A 70 0.33 19.44 -1.75
N THR A 71 -0.91 19.57 -1.29
CA THR A 71 -2.10 19.44 -2.12
C THR A 71 -2.37 20.75 -2.89
N PRO A 72 -3.29 20.75 -3.87
CA PRO A 72 -3.65 21.98 -4.60
C PRO A 72 -4.22 23.10 -3.72
N ILE A 73 -4.78 22.75 -2.56
CA ILE A 73 -5.33 23.68 -1.57
C ILE A 73 -4.32 24.06 -0.48
N ASN A 74 -3.04 23.75 -0.71
CA ASN A 74 -1.91 23.97 0.20
C ASN A 74 -1.95 23.20 1.54
N ASP A 75 -2.76 22.18 1.68
CA ASP A 75 -2.63 21.26 2.79
C ASP A 75 -1.30 20.50 2.70
N LEU A 76 -0.64 20.32 3.82
CA LEU A 76 0.58 19.54 3.91
C LEU A 76 0.23 18.14 4.46
N ARG A 77 0.66 17.09 3.76
CA ARG A 77 0.48 15.71 4.20
C ARG A 77 1.82 14.99 4.23
N ILE A 78 2.03 14.26 5.30
CA ILE A 78 3.19 13.39 5.45
C ILE A 78 2.81 12.01 4.91
N LEU A 79 3.60 11.51 3.96
CA LEU A 79 3.45 10.20 3.36
C LEU A 79 4.71 9.38 3.61
N ARG A 80 4.54 8.08 3.74
CA ARG A 80 5.63 7.11 3.75
C ARG A 80 5.68 6.42 2.40
N SER A 81 6.88 6.15 1.89
CA SER A 81 7.04 5.45 0.60
C SER A 81 6.32 4.10 0.59
N ILE A 82 6.28 3.40 1.74
CA ILE A 82 5.58 2.11 1.89
C ILE A 82 4.05 2.22 1.75
N ASP A 83 3.45 3.37 1.95
CA ASP A 83 2.00 3.54 1.80
C ASP A 83 1.59 3.82 0.34
N ILE A 84 2.56 4.07 -0.53
CA ILE A 84 2.35 4.51 -1.91
C ILE A 84 2.53 3.34 -2.87
N GLY A 85 1.47 3.05 -3.65
CA GLY A 85 1.53 2.08 -4.75
C GLY A 85 2.11 2.67 -6.02
N PHE A 86 1.60 3.81 -6.43
CA PHE A 86 2.02 4.47 -7.66
C PHE A 86 1.53 5.91 -7.73
N PHE A 87 2.05 6.64 -8.70
CA PHE A 87 1.57 7.96 -9.10
C PHE A 87 1.02 7.89 -10.51
N ARG A 88 -0.06 8.61 -10.77
CA ARG A 88 -0.62 8.78 -12.12
C ARG A 88 -0.81 10.23 -12.45
N TYR A 89 -0.65 10.56 -13.72
CA TYR A 89 -0.94 11.90 -14.24
C TYR A 89 -2.40 11.97 -14.70
N ASN A 90 -3.16 12.82 -14.04
CA ASN A 90 -4.55 13.10 -14.41
C ASN A 90 -4.57 14.15 -15.52
N SER A 91 -4.91 13.74 -16.74
CA SER A 91 -4.90 14.60 -17.93
C SER A 91 -5.96 15.70 -17.87
N ASP A 92 -7.12 15.46 -17.25
CA ASP A 92 -8.21 16.42 -17.16
C ASP A 92 -7.84 17.58 -16.24
N ARG A 93 -7.23 17.26 -15.11
CA ARG A 93 -6.80 18.23 -14.08
C ARG A 93 -5.39 18.76 -14.33
N LYS A 94 -4.63 18.11 -15.22
CA LYS A 94 -3.21 18.40 -15.49
C LYS A 94 -2.33 18.36 -14.24
N LEU A 95 -2.61 17.39 -13.35
CA LEU A 95 -1.94 17.20 -12.06
C LEU A 95 -1.54 15.75 -11.87
N TRP A 96 -0.48 15.54 -11.11
CA TRP A 96 -0.15 14.23 -10.59
C TRP A 96 -1.06 13.88 -9.41
N GLU A 97 -1.42 12.62 -9.32
CA GLU A 97 -2.14 12.00 -8.21
C GLU A 97 -1.27 10.93 -7.59
N VAL A 98 -1.24 10.82 -6.28
CA VAL A 98 -0.65 9.71 -5.55
C VAL A 98 -1.75 8.72 -5.15
N VAL A 99 -1.53 7.45 -5.45
CA VAL A 99 -2.44 6.35 -5.10
C VAL A 99 -1.86 5.60 -3.91
N LEU A 100 -2.59 5.67 -2.81
CA LEU A 100 -2.22 5.10 -1.52
C LEU A 100 -3.01 3.83 -1.26
N ASN A 101 -2.48 3.00 -0.33
CA ASN A 101 -3.19 1.84 0.17
C ASN A 101 -4.53 2.24 0.83
N ASN A 102 -5.65 1.66 0.33
CA ASN A 102 -7.00 1.80 0.89
C ASN A 102 -7.49 3.24 1.10
N GLN A 103 -6.97 4.20 0.35
CA GLN A 103 -7.37 5.61 0.42
C GLN A 103 -7.75 6.13 -0.97
N LEU A 104 -8.54 7.20 -0.98
CA LEU A 104 -8.80 7.94 -2.21
C LEU A 104 -7.49 8.58 -2.71
N PRO A 105 -7.25 8.59 -4.03
CA PRO A 105 -6.10 9.25 -4.61
C PRO A 105 -6.02 10.73 -4.20
N LEU A 106 -4.82 11.18 -3.87
CA LEU A 106 -4.56 12.56 -3.49
C LEU A 106 -3.93 13.31 -4.66
N LEU A 107 -4.47 14.47 -4.98
CA LEU A 107 -3.88 15.37 -5.95
C LEU A 107 -2.63 16.05 -5.39
N LEU A 108 -1.59 16.11 -6.19
CA LEU A 108 -0.36 16.84 -5.87
C LEU A 108 -0.43 18.28 -6.40
N LYS A 109 0.40 19.16 -5.87
CA LYS A 109 0.50 20.55 -6.28
C LYS A 109 0.84 20.69 -7.77
N LYS A 110 0.31 21.75 -8.42
CA LYS A 110 0.41 22.00 -9.87
C LYS A 110 1.82 21.94 -10.45
N ASN A 111 2.82 22.29 -9.67
CA ASN A 111 4.23 22.32 -10.16
C ASN A 111 4.98 20.98 -9.90
N THR A 112 4.32 19.93 -9.47
CA THR A 112 4.93 18.63 -9.28
C THR A 112 5.23 18.00 -10.63
N THR A 113 6.49 17.63 -10.87
CA THR A 113 6.96 16.95 -12.08
C THR A 113 7.28 15.47 -11.82
N ALA A 114 7.39 14.68 -12.86
CA ALA A 114 7.82 13.29 -12.73
C ALA A 114 9.21 13.16 -12.08
N ASP A 115 10.13 14.09 -12.40
CA ASP A 115 11.49 14.10 -11.82
C ASP A 115 11.46 14.43 -10.33
N HIS A 116 10.60 15.35 -9.90
CA HIS A 116 10.39 15.60 -8.47
C HIS A 116 9.93 14.34 -7.75
N ILE A 117 8.95 13.60 -8.30
CA ILE A 117 8.43 12.38 -7.70
C ILE A 117 9.51 11.30 -7.60
N LYS A 118 10.26 11.08 -8.67
CA LYS A 118 11.39 10.12 -8.69
C LYS A 118 12.51 10.50 -7.72
N GLY A 119 12.66 11.77 -7.47
CA GLY A 119 13.68 12.30 -6.53
C GLY A 119 13.33 12.06 -5.05
N TYR A 120 12.07 11.75 -4.71
CA TYR A 120 11.69 11.49 -3.31
C TYR A 120 12.25 10.19 -2.77
N ASP A 121 12.23 9.14 -3.58
CA ASP A 121 12.70 7.83 -3.17
C ASP A 121 13.13 7.02 -4.41
N SER A 122 14.21 6.25 -4.27
CA SER A 122 14.73 5.39 -5.34
C SER A 122 13.78 4.26 -5.73
N CYS A 123 12.81 3.93 -4.87
CA CYS A 123 11.77 2.94 -5.18
C CYS A 123 10.74 3.44 -6.21
N PHE A 124 10.69 4.75 -6.51
CA PHE A 124 9.76 5.32 -7.49
C PHE A 124 10.37 5.32 -8.89
N VAL A 125 9.84 4.47 -9.75
CA VAL A 125 10.34 4.30 -11.12
C VAL A 125 9.27 4.65 -12.14
N GLN A 126 9.62 5.49 -13.10
CA GLN A 126 8.70 5.87 -14.17
C GLN A 126 8.59 4.74 -15.19
N ILE A 127 7.37 4.31 -15.48
CA ILE A 127 7.07 3.24 -16.46
C ILE A 127 6.35 3.75 -17.70
N HIS A 128 5.75 4.92 -17.58
CA HIS A 128 5.00 5.58 -18.66
C HIS A 128 5.05 7.10 -18.46
N GLN A 129 4.78 7.89 -19.48
CA GLN A 129 4.69 9.35 -19.33
C GLN A 129 3.70 9.78 -18.23
N SER A 130 2.68 8.95 -17.97
CA SER A 130 1.62 9.21 -17.00
C SER A 130 1.67 8.31 -15.77
N TYR A 131 2.65 7.42 -15.63
CA TYR A 131 2.72 6.49 -14.49
C TYR A 131 4.13 6.36 -13.93
N ILE A 132 4.21 6.45 -12.60
CA ILE A 132 5.41 6.16 -11.81
C ILE A 132 4.99 5.15 -10.74
N ILE A 133 5.63 3.99 -10.68
CA ILE A 133 5.29 2.93 -9.73
C ILE A 133 6.29 2.89 -8.57
N ASN A 134 5.84 2.36 -7.45
CA ASN A 134 6.71 1.89 -6.40
C ASN A 134 7.12 0.44 -6.73
N ILE A 135 8.39 0.23 -7.05
CA ILE A 135 8.92 -1.10 -7.46
C ILE A 135 8.82 -2.14 -6.34
N ASN A 136 8.70 -1.74 -5.07
CA ASN A 136 8.53 -2.67 -3.96
C ASN A 136 7.20 -3.43 -4.04
N TYR A 137 6.22 -2.90 -4.78
CA TYR A 137 4.95 -3.55 -5.04
C TYR A 137 4.89 -4.23 -6.41
N LEU A 138 5.93 -4.15 -7.22
CA LEU A 138 5.94 -4.82 -8.54
C LEU A 138 6.19 -6.32 -8.36
N MET A 139 5.19 -7.15 -8.71
CA MET A 139 5.30 -8.60 -8.70
C MET A 139 5.92 -9.13 -10.00
N MET A 140 5.38 -8.69 -11.14
CA MET A 140 5.84 -9.11 -12.47
C MET A 140 5.39 -8.12 -13.55
N ILE A 141 5.98 -8.26 -14.71
CA ILE A 141 5.55 -7.59 -15.93
C ILE A 141 5.09 -8.65 -16.93
N LYS A 142 3.81 -8.65 -17.26
CA LYS A 142 3.21 -9.55 -18.24
C LYS A 142 2.68 -8.72 -19.42
N GLU A 143 3.14 -8.99 -20.64
CA GLU A 143 2.68 -8.29 -21.86
C GLU A 143 2.71 -6.75 -21.74
N ASN A 144 3.77 -6.20 -21.17
CA ASN A 144 3.95 -4.77 -20.85
C ASN A 144 3.01 -4.20 -19.74
N ARG A 145 2.23 -5.02 -19.06
CA ARG A 145 1.44 -4.61 -17.89
C ARG A 145 2.14 -4.98 -16.61
N CYS A 146 2.17 -4.04 -15.67
CA CYS A 146 2.62 -4.33 -14.32
C CYS A 146 1.54 -5.07 -13.55
N VAL A 147 1.92 -6.19 -12.94
CA VAL A 147 1.11 -6.88 -11.93
C VAL A 147 1.71 -6.52 -10.57
N MET A 148 0.89 -5.99 -9.69
CA MET A 148 1.33 -5.49 -8.40
C MET A 148 1.02 -6.48 -7.27
N PHE A 149 1.84 -6.47 -6.22
CA PHE A 149 1.51 -7.14 -4.97
C PHE A 149 0.35 -6.45 -4.25
N PRO A 150 -0.37 -7.18 -3.38
CA PRO A 150 -1.32 -6.56 -2.47
C PRO A 150 -0.68 -5.38 -1.70
N PRO A 151 -1.43 -4.32 -1.48
CA PRO A 151 -2.87 -4.13 -1.69
C PRO A 151 -3.25 -3.57 -3.08
N PHE A 152 -2.34 -3.59 -4.06
CA PHE A 152 -2.53 -2.99 -5.39
C PHE A 152 -2.76 -4.03 -6.50
N GLU A 153 -3.05 -5.28 -6.15
CA GLU A 153 -3.21 -6.43 -7.09
C GLU A 153 -4.34 -6.24 -8.11
N ASN A 154 -5.34 -5.43 -7.78
CA ASN A 154 -6.49 -5.18 -8.66
C ASN A 154 -6.26 -4.04 -9.68
N ILE A 155 -5.08 -3.42 -9.67
CA ILE A 155 -4.74 -2.34 -10.59
C ILE A 155 -4.31 -2.91 -11.93
N THR A 156 -5.06 -2.58 -12.99
CA THR A 156 -4.83 -3.10 -14.35
C THR A 156 -4.34 -2.05 -15.35
N GLU A 157 -4.35 -0.79 -14.96
CA GLU A 157 -4.04 0.34 -15.84
C GLU A 157 -2.53 0.59 -16.06
N LEU A 158 -1.67 0.00 -15.25
CA LEU A 158 -0.24 0.25 -15.25
C LEU A 158 0.47 -0.45 -16.42
N GLN A 159 0.77 0.30 -17.46
CA GLN A 159 1.46 -0.20 -18.65
C GLN A 159 2.87 0.40 -18.77
N VAL A 160 3.83 -0.46 -19.11
CA VAL A 160 5.22 -0.06 -19.37
C VAL A 160 5.37 0.34 -20.82
N SER A 161 5.69 1.58 -21.10
CA SER A 161 5.98 2.01 -22.45
C SER A 161 7.41 1.65 -22.87
N LYS A 162 7.64 1.49 -24.19
CA LYS A 162 8.95 1.11 -24.73
C LYS A 162 10.09 2.01 -24.25
N LYS A 163 9.82 3.32 -24.12
CA LYS A 163 10.81 4.32 -23.69
C LYS A 163 11.36 4.04 -22.29
N PHE A 164 10.50 3.61 -21.36
CA PHE A 164 10.85 3.45 -19.93
C PHE A 164 11.22 2.01 -19.57
N ARG A 165 11.08 1.05 -20.51
CA ARG A 165 11.33 -0.37 -20.25
C ARG A 165 12.76 -0.65 -19.82
N LYS A 166 13.72 0.00 -20.47
CA LYS A 166 15.14 -0.19 -20.15
C LYS A 166 15.46 0.31 -18.75
N GLU A 167 15.02 1.52 -18.39
CA GLU A 167 15.23 2.10 -17.04
C GLU A 167 14.64 1.19 -15.96
N LEU A 168 13.46 0.61 -16.19
CA LEU A 168 12.86 -0.33 -15.26
C LEU A 168 13.66 -1.64 -15.15
N GLN A 169 14.16 -2.18 -16.28
CA GLN A 169 14.97 -3.41 -16.28
C GLN A 169 16.31 -3.22 -15.57
N ASP A 170 16.94 -2.06 -15.75
CA ASP A 170 18.24 -1.75 -15.13
C ASP A 170 18.16 -1.66 -13.58
N ARG A 171 16.94 -1.65 -13.01
CA ARG A 171 16.73 -1.71 -11.56
C ARG A 171 16.80 -3.12 -10.97
N PHE A 172 16.77 -4.14 -11.82
CA PHE A 172 16.77 -5.54 -11.38
C PHE A 172 17.95 -6.27 -12.00
N TYR A 173 18.58 -7.13 -11.20
CA TYR A 173 19.56 -8.08 -11.73
C TYR A 173 18.80 -9.17 -12.48
N LEU A 174 19.15 -9.39 -13.75
CA LEU A 174 18.70 -10.56 -14.51
C LEU A 174 19.61 -11.73 -14.13
N LEU A 175 19.00 -12.77 -13.58
CA LEU A 175 19.66 -14.04 -13.30
C LEU A 175 19.71 -14.91 -14.56
#